data_0e82eba18d05dc05219610253fe2f65c
#
_entry.id   0e82eba18d05dc05219610253fe2f65c
#
_cell.length_a   1.000
_cell.length_b   1.000
_cell.length_c   1.000
_cell.angle_alpha   90.00
_cell.angle_beta   90.00
_cell.angle_gamma   90.00
#
_symmetry.space_group_name_H-M   'P 1'
#
loop_
_entity.id
_entity.type
_entity.pdbx_description
1 polymer ?
#
loop_
_entity_poly.entity_id
_entity_poly.type
_entity_poly.pdbx_seq_one_letter_code
_entity_poly.pdbx_strand_id
1 'polypeptide(L)'
;MSFEMFSAVFSVIAVIGSPIAFAVFQKKGNHSKFGFWNVIAGIVSTFLFKYVLFGFLSSWAVRLLGLDVSSAVTACLVSVICTAAMIMLALAVAEFIYCGRHMDKDQAVGFALGATITDIMNSFLMAALSNLVYLEQTSAGTFYTNLLETLTEEQALAVMDTYAAYTPAVFIYPGVITLAFLAGNYLSAVLFAGRTERHSFSYVFLAVLCTATYSAIFYWMAPDTIANADLFLVITALLLFMTAQFIYKHYTVHHG
;
A
#
# COMPACT_ATOMS: atom_id res chain seq x y z
N MET A 1 0.76 18.11 23.25
CA MET A 1 1.11 17.00 22.36
C MET A 1 1.94 17.61 21.25
N SER A 2 3.15 17.11 20.98
CA SER A 2 3.97 17.63 19.89
C SER A 2 3.33 17.29 18.54
N PHE A 3 3.77 17.97 17.48
CA PHE A 3 3.25 17.69 16.13
C PHE A 3 3.59 16.27 15.67
N GLU A 4 4.79 15.79 16.04
CA GLU A 4 5.23 14.42 15.76
C GLU A 4 4.33 13.38 16.43
N MET A 5 4.00 13.58 17.71
CA MET A 5 3.11 12.69 18.45
C MET A 5 1.71 12.66 17.83
N PHE A 6 1.18 13.82 17.42
CA PHE A 6 -0.09 13.87 16.70
C PHE A 6 -0.01 13.08 15.37
N SER A 7 1.08 13.26 14.62
CA SER A 7 1.31 12.59 13.35
C SER A 7 1.41 11.06 13.49
N ALA A 8 2.11 10.58 14.52
CA ALA A 8 2.22 9.15 14.80
C ALA A 8 0.87 8.53 15.22
N VAL A 9 0.12 9.20 16.10
CA VAL A 9 -1.23 8.77 16.50
C VAL A 9 -2.17 8.74 15.30
N PHE A 10 -2.15 9.79 14.46
CA PHE A 10 -2.91 9.81 13.21
C PHE A 10 -2.54 8.62 12.30
N SER A 11 -1.24 8.32 12.15
CA SER A 11 -0.79 7.18 11.35
C SER A 11 -1.36 5.86 11.85
N VAL A 12 -1.29 5.59 13.16
CA VAL A 12 -1.85 4.36 13.74
C VAL A 12 -3.36 4.29 13.50
N ILE A 13 -4.08 5.39 13.73
CA ILE A 13 -5.53 5.46 13.47
C ILE A 13 -5.83 5.23 11.98
N ALA A 14 -5.07 5.85 11.07
CA ALA A 14 -5.28 5.71 9.64
C ALA A 14 -4.97 4.29 9.16
N VAL A 15 -3.86 3.69 9.62
CA VAL A 15 -3.46 2.32 9.26
C VAL A 15 -4.50 1.30 9.69
N ILE A 16 -5.00 1.38 10.92
CA ILE A 16 -5.97 0.43 11.45
C ILE A 16 -7.40 0.81 11.04
N GLY A 17 -7.72 2.08 11.09
CA GLY A 17 -9.09 2.58 10.91
C GLY A 17 -9.53 2.64 9.44
N SER A 18 -8.63 2.90 8.49
CA SER A 18 -9.03 3.09 7.09
C SER A 18 -9.68 1.86 6.45
N PRO A 19 -9.17 0.62 6.60
CA PRO A 19 -9.85 -0.54 6.05
C PRO A 19 -11.19 -0.80 6.72
N ILE A 20 -11.32 -0.52 8.01
CA ILE A 20 -12.59 -0.65 8.74
C ILE A 20 -13.59 0.39 8.23
N ALA A 21 -13.18 1.65 8.16
CA ALA A 21 -14.02 2.74 7.65
C ALA A 21 -14.45 2.49 6.20
N PHE A 22 -13.53 2.02 5.36
CA PHE A 22 -13.83 1.62 3.98
C PHE A 22 -14.86 0.49 3.92
N ALA A 23 -14.68 -0.58 4.71
CA ALA A 23 -15.62 -1.69 4.75
C ALA A 23 -17.02 -1.26 5.19
N VAL A 24 -17.10 -0.41 6.23
CA VAL A 24 -18.37 0.15 6.72
C VAL A 24 -19.02 1.03 5.67
N PHE A 25 -18.25 1.90 5.02
CA PHE A 25 -18.73 2.78 3.96
C PHE A 25 -19.26 1.99 2.76
N GLN A 26 -18.54 0.97 2.33
CA GLN A 26 -18.97 0.13 1.21
C GLN A 26 -20.25 -0.65 1.54
N LYS A 27 -20.36 -1.21 2.76
CA LYS A 27 -21.57 -1.96 3.16
C LYS A 27 -22.77 -1.07 3.39
N LYS A 28 -22.62 0.07 4.09
CA LYS A 28 -23.73 0.93 4.48
C LYS A 28 -24.06 2.00 3.42
N GLY A 29 -23.03 2.62 2.83
CA GLY A 29 -23.19 3.72 1.87
C GLY A 29 -23.45 3.22 0.45
N ASN A 30 -22.72 2.22 0.00
CA ASN A 30 -22.80 1.68 -1.37
C ASN A 30 -23.59 0.37 -1.47
N HIS A 31 -24.13 -0.13 -0.35
CA HIS A 31 -24.88 -1.39 -0.27
C HIS A 31 -24.13 -2.61 -0.85
N SER A 32 -22.79 -2.58 -0.82
CA SER A 32 -21.96 -3.67 -1.34
C SER A 32 -22.14 -4.94 -0.52
N LYS A 33 -22.31 -6.06 -1.21
CA LYS A 33 -22.55 -7.39 -0.62
C LYS A 33 -21.29 -8.25 -0.59
N PHE A 34 -20.09 -7.64 -0.58
CA PHE A 34 -18.86 -8.43 -0.53
C PHE A 34 -18.83 -9.36 0.69
N GLY A 35 -18.39 -10.58 0.44
CA GLY A 35 -18.31 -11.64 1.46
C GLY A 35 -16.89 -11.77 2.04
N PHE A 36 -16.81 -12.51 3.14
CA PHE A 36 -15.55 -12.84 3.82
C PHE A 36 -14.55 -13.52 2.86
N TRP A 37 -15.01 -14.43 2.01
CA TRP A 37 -14.17 -15.14 1.05
C TRP A 37 -13.51 -14.23 0.02
N ASN A 38 -14.15 -13.14 -0.37
CA ASN A 38 -13.56 -12.17 -1.29
C ASN A 38 -12.40 -11.41 -0.63
N VAL A 39 -12.51 -11.12 0.67
CA VAL A 39 -11.43 -10.54 1.46
C VAL A 39 -10.26 -11.51 1.58
N ILE A 40 -10.53 -12.78 1.90
CA ILE A 40 -9.50 -13.83 1.95
C ILE A 40 -8.81 -14.00 0.59
N ALA A 41 -9.56 -13.99 -0.51
CA ALA A 41 -8.98 -14.04 -1.84
C ALA A 41 -7.99 -12.88 -2.07
N GLY A 42 -8.36 -11.66 -1.67
CA GLY A 42 -7.47 -10.50 -1.73
C GLY A 42 -6.21 -10.67 -0.89
N ILE A 43 -6.36 -11.15 0.36
CA ILE A 43 -5.22 -11.40 1.26
C ILE A 43 -4.27 -12.43 0.64
N VAL A 44 -4.76 -13.61 0.31
CA VAL A 44 -3.93 -14.74 -0.15
C VAL A 44 -3.26 -14.41 -1.48
N SER A 45 -4.02 -13.89 -2.44
CA SER A 45 -3.46 -13.57 -3.76
C SER A 45 -2.42 -12.46 -3.67
N THR A 46 -2.68 -11.38 -2.94
CA THR A 46 -1.74 -10.27 -2.80
C THR A 46 -0.49 -10.71 -2.03
N PHE A 47 -0.64 -11.46 -0.95
CA PHE A 47 0.50 -11.99 -0.21
C PHE A 47 1.39 -12.87 -1.10
N LEU A 48 0.79 -13.83 -1.80
CA LEU A 48 1.52 -14.75 -2.66
C LEU A 48 2.27 -14.01 -3.77
N PHE A 49 1.59 -13.16 -4.52
CA PHE A 49 2.19 -12.52 -5.69
C PHE A 49 3.08 -11.35 -5.34
N LYS A 50 2.66 -10.47 -4.45
CA LYS A 50 3.38 -9.23 -4.16
C LYS A 50 4.52 -9.42 -3.16
N TYR A 51 4.38 -10.32 -2.19
CA TYR A 51 5.38 -10.48 -1.11
C TYR A 51 6.22 -11.74 -1.24
N VAL A 52 5.67 -12.83 -1.77
CA VAL A 52 6.44 -14.08 -1.95
C VAL A 52 7.08 -14.16 -3.34
N LEU A 53 6.30 -13.97 -4.41
CA LEU A 53 6.78 -14.17 -5.77
C LEU A 53 7.48 -12.96 -6.39
N PHE A 54 7.26 -11.77 -5.86
CA PHE A 54 7.87 -10.54 -6.39
C PHE A 54 9.40 -10.61 -6.44
N GLY A 55 10.05 -11.03 -5.35
CA GLY A 55 11.51 -11.15 -5.29
C GLY A 55 12.05 -12.14 -6.31
N PHE A 56 11.33 -13.23 -6.55
CA PHE A 56 11.66 -14.23 -7.57
C PHE A 56 11.56 -13.66 -8.98
N LEU A 57 10.43 -13.02 -9.30
CA LEU A 57 10.18 -12.48 -10.64
C LEU A 57 11.14 -11.33 -10.96
N SER A 58 11.36 -10.41 -10.02
CA SER A 58 12.27 -9.28 -10.23
C SER A 58 13.71 -9.75 -10.45
N SER A 59 14.19 -10.69 -9.63
CA SER A 59 15.52 -11.27 -9.79
C SER A 59 15.68 -12.02 -11.11
N TRP A 60 14.65 -12.76 -11.52
CA TRP A 60 14.64 -13.49 -12.79
C TRP A 60 14.61 -12.54 -13.99
N ALA A 61 13.77 -11.49 -13.94
CA ALA A 61 13.69 -10.48 -14.99
C ALA A 61 15.02 -9.73 -15.17
N VAL A 62 15.66 -9.33 -14.08
CA VAL A 62 16.98 -8.69 -14.10
C VAL A 62 18.02 -9.58 -14.77
N ARG A 63 18.09 -10.86 -14.40
CA ARG A 63 19.04 -11.82 -14.97
C ARG A 63 18.76 -12.09 -16.45
N LEU A 64 17.50 -12.31 -16.82
CA LEU A 64 17.11 -12.64 -18.19
C LEU A 64 17.39 -11.50 -19.17
N LEU A 65 17.12 -10.26 -18.72
CA LEU A 65 17.28 -9.07 -19.55
C LEU A 65 18.69 -8.45 -19.46
N GLY A 66 19.56 -8.99 -18.60
CA GLY A 66 20.92 -8.45 -18.38
C GLY A 66 20.91 -6.99 -17.89
N LEU A 67 19.93 -6.62 -17.08
CA LEU A 67 19.75 -5.25 -16.64
C LEU A 67 20.73 -4.90 -15.52
N ASP A 68 21.36 -3.74 -15.64
CA ASP A 68 22.16 -3.16 -14.56
C ASP A 68 21.26 -2.42 -13.58
N VAL A 69 20.98 -3.05 -12.44
CA VAL A 69 20.18 -2.46 -11.35
C VAL A 69 20.97 -1.56 -10.41
N SER A 70 22.25 -1.31 -10.68
CA SER A 70 23.00 -0.30 -9.93
C SER A 70 22.49 1.11 -10.21
N SER A 71 21.87 1.32 -11.38
CA SER A 71 21.14 2.55 -11.71
C SER A 71 19.79 2.59 -10.99
N ALA A 72 19.56 3.62 -10.18
CA ALA A 72 18.29 3.85 -9.48
C ALA A 72 17.08 3.89 -10.45
N VAL A 73 17.27 4.42 -11.65
CA VAL A 73 16.21 4.49 -12.68
C VAL A 73 15.84 3.10 -13.18
N THR A 74 16.82 2.27 -13.52
CA THR A 74 16.59 0.89 -13.99
C THR A 74 15.92 0.06 -12.91
N ALA A 75 16.41 0.16 -11.69
CA ALA A 75 15.84 -0.52 -10.55
C ALA A 75 14.38 -0.11 -10.30
N CYS A 76 14.07 1.18 -10.36
CA CYS A 76 12.70 1.69 -10.22
C CYS A 76 11.79 1.16 -11.35
N LEU A 77 12.23 1.19 -12.61
CA LEU A 77 11.45 0.67 -13.75
C LEU A 77 11.16 -0.84 -13.60
N VAL A 78 12.17 -1.63 -13.23
CA VAL A 78 11.99 -3.07 -12.98
C VAL A 78 10.97 -3.29 -11.87
N SER A 79 11.08 -2.54 -10.77
CA SER A 79 10.15 -2.62 -9.64
C SER A 79 8.71 -2.26 -10.05
N VAL A 80 8.51 -1.18 -10.81
CA VAL A 80 7.19 -0.78 -11.31
C VAL A 80 6.57 -1.88 -12.18
N ILE A 81 7.32 -2.37 -13.17
CA ILE A 81 6.82 -3.38 -14.12
C ILE A 81 6.52 -4.69 -13.40
N CYS A 82 7.41 -5.16 -12.54
CA CYS A 82 7.21 -6.39 -11.79
C CYS A 82 6.03 -6.28 -10.82
N THR A 83 5.88 -5.15 -10.12
CA THR A 83 4.73 -4.94 -9.22
C THR A 83 3.42 -4.89 -10.02
N ALA A 84 3.40 -4.21 -11.17
CA ALA A 84 2.22 -4.19 -12.04
C ALA A 84 1.82 -5.60 -12.50
N ALA A 85 2.79 -6.39 -12.94
CA ALA A 85 2.55 -7.78 -13.33
C ALA A 85 2.02 -8.63 -12.17
N MET A 86 2.57 -8.46 -10.95
CA MET A 86 2.12 -9.18 -9.77
C MET A 86 0.70 -8.81 -9.34
N ILE A 87 0.33 -7.53 -9.39
CA ILE A 87 -1.04 -7.09 -9.09
C ILE A 87 -2.02 -7.66 -10.11
N MET A 88 -1.66 -7.65 -11.41
CA MET A 88 -2.50 -8.23 -12.46
C MET A 88 -2.68 -9.75 -12.27
N LEU A 89 -1.61 -10.46 -11.94
CA LEU A 89 -1.67 -11.90 -11.66
C LEU A 89 -2.50 -12.20 -10.41
N ALA A 90 -2.36 -11.40 -9.35
CA ALA A 90 -3.16 -11.56 -8.14
C ALA A 90 -4.67 -11.39 -8.43
N LEU A 91 -5.04 -10.38 -9.21
CA LEU A 91 -6.42 -10.15 -9.64
C LEU A 91 -6.94 -11.30 -10.51
N ALA A 92 -6.15 -11.73 -11.50
CA ALA A 92 -6.55 -12.82 -12.41
C ALA A 92 -6.70 -14.16 -11.65
N VAL A 93 -5.80 -14.47 -10.72
CA VAL A 93 -5.88 -15.70 -9.93
C VAL A 93 -7.03 -15.64 -8.94
N ALA A 94 -7.28 -14.51 -8.30
CA ALA A 94 -8.44 -14.34 -7.44
C ALA A 94 -9.76 -14.53 -8.22
N GLU A 95 -9.85 -13.98 -9.42
CA GLU A 95 -11.00 -14.19 -10.29
C GLU A 95 -11.19 -15.66 -10.65
N PHE A 96 -10.12 -16.32 -11.09
CA PHE A 96 -10.18 -17.71 -11.54
C PHE A 96 -10.51 -18.69 -10.40
N ILE A 97 -9.85 -18.56 -9.25
CA ILE A 97 -9.95 -19.54 -8.15
C ILE A 97 -11.20 -19.32 -7.30
N TYR A 98 -11.52 -18.07 -6.99
CA TYR A 98 -12.55 -17.75 -5.99
C TYR A 98 -13.85 -17.21 -6.55
N CYS A 99 -13.81 -16.58 -7.71
CA CYS A 99 -14.98 -15.96 -8.32
C CYS A 99 -15.60 -16.82 -9.45
N GLY A 100 -14.87 -17.77 -9.96
CA GLY A 100 -15.34 -18.81 -10.89
C GLY A 100 -15.47 -18.37 -12.34
N ARG A 101 -15.93 -17.16 -12.64
CA ARG A 101 -16.08 -16.65 -14.03
C ARG A 101 -15.46 -15.28 -14.18
N HIS A 102 -16.23 -14.24 -13.83
CA HIS A 102 -15.76 -12.85 -13.87
C HIS A 102 -15.99 -12.22 -12.51
N MET A 103 -15.00 -11.50 -12.05
CA MET A 103 -15.10 -10.74 -10.79
C MET A 103 -16.16 -9.65 -10.97
N ASP A 104 -17.17 -9.65 -10.10
CA ASP A 104 -18.14 -8.59 -10.01
C ASP A 104 -17.65 -7.43 -9.12
N LYS A 105 -18.42 -6.35 -9.08
CA LYS A 105 -18.05 -5.15 -8.31
C LYS A 105 -17.94 -5.43 -6.81
N ASP A 106 -18.83 -6.24 -6.25
CA ASP A 106 -18.82 -6.56 -4.82
C ASP A 106 -17.61 -7.43 -4.47
N GLN A 107 -17.27 -8.38 -5.32
CA GLN A 107 -16.08 -9.21 -5.20
C GLN A 107 -14.79 -8.37 -5.30
N ALA A 108 -14.76 -7.40 -6.22
CA ALA A 108 -13.64 -6.45 -6.36
C ALA A 108 -13.44 -5.59 -5.11
N VAL A 109 -14.52 -5.14 -4.48
CA VAL A 109 -14.45 -4.40 -3.19
C VAL A 109 -13.85 -5.27 -2.10
N GLY A 110 -14.30 -6.53 -1.98
CA GLY A 110 -13.76 -7.49 -1.00
C GLY A 110 -12.28 -7.79 -1.26
N PHE A 111 -11.90 -8.03 -2.51
CA PHE A 111 -10.51 -8.23 -2.91
C PHE A 111 -9.64 -7.02 -2.53
N ALA A 112 -10.06 -5.81 -2.88
CA ALA A 112 -9.32 -4.58 -2.58
C ALA A 112 -9.08 -4.39 -1.09
N LEU A 113 -10.09 -4.70 -0.26
CA LEU A 113 -9.97 -4.67 1.19
C LEU A 113 -8.93 -5.69 1.67
N GLY A 114 -8.97 -6.92 1.17
CA GLY A 114 -8.01 -7.97 1.51
C GLY A 114 -6.58 -7.62 1.09
N ALA A 115 -6.40 -7.09 -0.11
CA ALA A 115 -5.11 -6.62 -0.62
C ALA A 115 -4.53 -5.52 0.28
N THR A 116 -5.36 -4.55 0.67
CA THR A 116 -4.94 -3.46 1.56
C THR A 116 -4.57 -3.96 2.97
N ILE A 117 -5.34 -4.90 3.52
CA ILE A 117 -4.99 -5.53 4.81
C ILE A 117 -3.61 -6.20 4.72
N THR A 118 -3.32 -6.87 3.61
CA THR A 118 -2.01 -7.50 3.38
C THR A 118 -0.89 -6.45 3.34
N ASP A 119 -1.07 -5.35 2.62
CA ASP A 119 -0.11 -4.25 2.56
C ASP A 119 0.13 -3.64 3.94
N ILE A 120 -0.93 -3.43 4.72
CA ILE A 120 -0.85 -2.93 6.09
C ILE A 120 -0.02 -3.86 6.97
N MET A 121 -0.35 -5.13 7.00
CA MET A 121 0.31 -6.11 7.87
C MET A 121 1.78 -6.30 7.53
N ASN A 122 2.14 -6.25 6.25
CA ASN A 122 3.52 -6.49 5.83
C ASN A 122 4.41 -5.24 5.81
N SER A 123 3.85 -4.04 5.73
CA SER A 123 4.64 -2.83 5.50
C SER A 123 4.36 -1.69 6.47
N PHE A 124 3.11 -1.39 6.79
CA PHE A 124 2.78 -0.10 7.42
C PHE A 124 2.49 -0.18 8.92
N LEU A 125 1.94 -1.28 9.39
CA LEU A 125 1.51 -1.41 10.78
C LEU A 125 2.69 -1.32 11.73
N MET A 126 3.76 -2.07 11.48
CA MET A 126 4.95 -2.06 12.33
C MET A 126 5.63 -0.71 12.32
N ALA A 127 5.73 -0.06 11.16
CA ALA A 127 6.30 1.29 11.07
C ALA A 127 5.51 2.31 11.89
N ALA A 128 4.17 2.30 11.79
CA ALA A 128 3.32 3.21 12.55
C ALA A 128 3.42 2.98 14.07
N LEU A 129 3.43 1.72 14.50
CA LEU A 129 3.56 1.36 15.92
C LEU A 129 4.95 1.69 16.46
N SER A 130 6.03 1.38 15.73
CA SER A 130 7.40 1.70 16.14
C SER A 130 7.61 3.20 16.29
N ASN A 131 7.07 4.01 15.37
CA ASN A 131 7.11 5.47 15.46
C ASN A 131 6.41 5.98 16.71
N LEU A 132 5.24 5.43 17.04
CA LEU A 132 4.50 5.84 18.25
C LEU A 132 5.25 5.47 19.52
N VAL A 133 5.76 4.22 19.61
CA VAL A 133 6.54 3.74 20.76
C VAL A 133 7.81 4.57 20.95
N TYR A 134 8.53 4.89 19.86
CA TYR A 134 9.69 5.76 19.91
C TYR A 134 9.37 7.12 20.57
N LEU A 135 8.33 7.79 20.09
CA LEU A 135 7.97 9.12 20.60
C LEU A 135 7.50 9.07 22.07
N GLU A 136 6.76 8.04 22.45
CA GLU A 136 6.33 7.82 23.83
C GLU A 136 7.54 7.62 24.75
N GLN A 137 8.43 6.69 24.41
CA GLN A 137 9.60 6.36 25.22
C GLN A 137 10.62 7.51 25.25
N THR A 138 10.76 8.26 24.16
CA THR A 138 11.62 9.45 24.12
C THR A 138 11.06 10.54 25.02
N SER A 139 9.76 10.76 25.02
CA SER A 139 9.12 11.73 25.91
C SER A 139 9.24 11.35 27.39
N ALA A 140 9.28 10.05 27.68
CA ALA A 140 9.50 9.51 29.03
C ALA A 140 10.99 9.44 29.42
N GLY A 141 11.92 9.66 28.48
CA GLY A 141 13.37 9.53 28.72
C GLY A 141 13.86 8.09 28.88
N THR A 142 13.07 7.10 28.47
CA THR A 142 13.36 5.67 28.68
C THR A 142 13.82 4.95 27.42
N PHE A 143 13.78 5.60 26.25
CA PHE A 143 14.02 4.93 24.97
C PHE A 143 15.38 4.22 24.91
N TYR A 144 16.47 4.94 25.24
CA TYR A 144 17.81 4.36 25.22
C TYR A 144 17.97 3.19 26.20
N THR A 145 17.44 3.32 27.42
CA THR A 145 17.50 2.26 28.43
C THR A 145 16.78 1.00 27.97
N ASN A 146 15.61 1.15 27.33
CA ASN A 146 14.84 0.01 26.81
C ASN A 146 15.55 -0.66 25.62
N LEU A 147 16.29 0.10 24.79
CA LEU A 147 17.10 -0.48 23.72
C LEU A 147 18.23 -1.34 24.26
N LEU A 148 18.87 -0.93 25.36
CA LEU A 148 19.96 -1.69 25.99
C LEU A 148 19.52 -3.02 26.60
N GLU A 149 18.23 -3.24 26.81
CA GLU A 149 17.72 -4.56 27.25
C GLU A 149 17.84 -5.64 26.18
N THR A 150 17.89 -5.26 24.90
CA THR A 150 17.85 -6.20 23.77
C THR A 150 18.99 -6.04 22.78
N LEU A 151 19.66 -4.90 22.79
CA LEU A 151 20.71 -4.55 21.83
C LEU A 151 22.04 -4.25 22.54
N THR A 152 23.14 -4.38 21.82
CA THR A 152 24.43 -3.84 22.28
C THR A 152 24.41 -2.32 22.29
N GLU A 153 25.31 -1.69 23.06
CA GLU A 153 25.42 -0.24 23.13
C GLU A 153 25.62 0.40 21.75
N GLU A 154 26.47 -0.17 20.90
CA GLU A 154 26.72 0.31 19.54
C GLU A 154 25.45 0.24 18.68
N GLN A 155 24.70 -0.86 18.77
CA GLN A 155 23.43 -1.00 18.07
C GLN A 155 22.35 -0.03 18.59
N ALA A 156 22.29 0.17 19.90
CA ALA A 156 21.35 1.11 20.50
C ALA A 156 21.63 2.55 20.06
N LEU A 157 22.89 2.97 20.02
CA LEU A 157 23.29 4.28 19.50
C LEU A 157 22.93 4.44 18.01
N ALA A 158 23.20 3.44 17.18
CA ALA A 158 22.85 3.49 15.77
C ALA A 158 21.32 3.63 15.54
N VAL A 159 20.51 2.97 16.36
CA VAL A 159 19.04 3.13 16.35
C VAL A 159 18.65 4.55 16.78
N MET A 160 19.26 5.09 17.85
CA MET A 160 19.03 6.46 18.31
C MET A 160 19.34 7.49 17.22
N ASP A 161 20.48 7.36 16.55
CA ASP A 161 20.89 8.25 15.47
C ASP A 161 19.91 8.20 14.28
N THR A 162 19.43 6.99 13.94
CA THR A 162 18.42 6.81 12.90
C THR A 162 17.15 7.58 13.21
N TYR A 163 16.63 7.43 14.41
CA TYR A 163 15.41 8.13 14.82
C TYR A 163 15.61 9.65 15.01
N ALA A 164 16.80 10.08 15.47
CA ALA A 164 17.13 11.49 15.60
C ALA A 164 17.16 12.23 14.24
N ALA A 165 17.43 11.49 13.16
CA ALA A 165 17.40 12.02 11.79
C ALA A 165 15.97 12.12 11.21
N TYR A 166 14.94 11.58 11.89
CA TYR A 166 13.57 11.58 11.38
C TYR A 166 12.98 12.99 11.37
N THR A 167 12.37 13.34 10.25
CA THR A 167 11.54 14.54 10.13
C THR A 167 10.10 14.24 10.59
N PRO A 168 9.32 15.26 10.98
CA PRO A 168 7.91 15.08 11.33
C PRO A 168 7.08 14.32 10.27
N ALA A 169 7.47 14.40 9.01
CA ALA A 169 6.83 13.72 7.89
C ALA A 169 6.91 12.19 8.01
N VAL A 170 8.01 11.65 8.55
CA VAL A 170 8.18 10.19 8.74
C VAL A 170 7.09 9.61 9.64
N PHE A 171 6.63 10.37 10.63
CA PHE A 171 5.62 9.92 11.59
C PHE A 171 4.21 9.88 10.99
N ILE A 172 3.89 10.73 10.01
CA ILE A 172 2.58 10.73 9.33
C ILE A 172 2.53 9.77 8.14
N TYR A 173 3.69 9.44 7.59
CA TYR A 173 3.85 8.67 6.35
C TYR A 173 3.10 7.34 6.32
N PRO A 174 3.21 6.43 7.33
CA PRO A 174 2.52 5.14 7.28
C PRO A 174 1.00 5.28 7.13
N GLY A 175 0.40 6.30 7.75
CA GLY A 175 -1.02 6.56 7.63
C GLY A 175 -1.43 7.03 6.25
N VAL A 176 -0.69 7.98 5.69
CA VAL A 176 -0.98 8.54 4.36
C VAL A 176 -0.80 7.49 3.27
N ILE A 177 0.30 6.73 3.31
CA ILE A 177 0.57 5.70 2.31
C ILE A 177 -0.47 4.56 2.37
N THR A 178 -0.99 4.21 3.55
CA THR A 178 -2.08 3.24 3.71
C THR A 178 -3.33 3.69 2.96
N LEU A 179 -3.70 4.97 3.07
CA LEU A 179 -4.84 5.52 2.32
C LEU A 179 -4.63 5.45 0.80
N ALA A 180 -3.40 5.70 0.35
CA ALA A 180 -3.05 5.59 -1.05
C ALA A 180 -3.14 4.15 -1.58
N PHE A 181 -2.63 3.19 -0.81
CA PHE A 181 -2.72 1.77 -1.18
C PHE A 181 -4.17 1.27 -1.19
N LEU A 182 -4.98 1.70 -0.24
CA LEU A 182 -6.42 1.41 -0.23
C LEU A 182 -7.09 1.93 -1.50
N ALA A 183 -6.83 3.18 -1.88
CA ALA A 183 -7.37 3.78 -3.09
C ALA A 183 -6.87 3.06 -4.36
N GLY A 184 -5.58 2.77 -4.44
CA GLY A 184 -4.97 2.07 -5.57
C GLY A 184 -5.47 0.64 -5.74
N ASN A 185 -5.52 -0.13 -4.66
CA ASN A 185 -6.05 -1.50 -4.67
C ASN A 185 -7.53 -1.52 -5.06
N TYR A 186 -8.32 -0.59 -4.53
CA TYR A 186 -9.72 -0.45 -4.88
C TYR A 186 -9.91 -0.10 -6.36
N LEU A 187 -9.19 0.91 -6.86
CA LEU A 187 -9.25 1.32 -8.26
C LEU A 187 -8.84 0.18 -9.19
N SER A 188 -7.73 -0.49 -8.90
CA SER A 188 -7.26 -1.62 -9.72
C SER A 188 -8.28 -2.75 -9.77
N ALA A 189 -8.86 -3.12 -8.63
CA ALA A 189 -9.81 -4.22 -8.55
C ALA A 189 -11.15 -3.88 -9.24
N VAL A 190 -11.70 -2.68 -9.01
CA VAL A 190 -12.99 -2.27 -9.61
C VAL A 190 -12.87 -2.11 -11.12
N LEU A 191 -11.77 -1.53 -11.62
CA LEU A 191 -11.56 -1.42 -13.06
C LEU A 191 -11.29 -2.78 -13.70
N PHE A 192 -10.57 -3.68 -13.00
CA PHE A 192 -10.40 -5.05 -13.46
C PHE A 192 -11.75 -5.78 -13.57
N ALA A 193 -12.62 -5.66 -12.59
CA ALA A 193 -13.96 -6.22 -12.63
C ALA A 193 -14.80 -5.64 -13.78
N GLY A 194 -14.71 -4.32 -14.02
CA GLY A 194 -15.47 -3.64 -15.07
C GLY A 194 -14.96 -3.83 -16.51
N ARG A 195 -13.81 -4.52 -16.70
CA ARG A 195 -13.21 -4.68 -18.05
C ARG A 195 -14.11 -5.41 -19.06
N THR A 196 -14.93 -6.33 -18.58
CA THR A 196 -15.86 -7.09 -19.39
C THR A 196 -17.03 -6.27 -19.89
N GLU A 197 -17.50 -5.30 -19.12
CA GLU A 197 -18.62 -4.44 -19.49
C GLU A 197 -18.21 -3.38 -20.53
N ARG A 198 -16.96 -2.94 -20.50
CA ARG A 198 -16.47 -1.83 -21.34
C ARG A 198 -15.51 -2.24 -22.46
N HIS A 199 -15.14 -3.50 -22.57
CA HIS A 199 -14.16 -4.01 -23.53
C HIS A 199 -12.84 -3.22 -23.58
N SER A 200 -12.48 -2.53 -22.49
CA SER A 200 -11.32 -1.65 -22.44
C SER A 200 -10.31 -2.10 -21.40
N PHE A 201 -9.29 -2.82 -21.85
CA PHE A 201 -8.16 -3.23 -21.02
C PHE A 201 -7.27 -2.06 -20.61
N SER A 202 -7.32 -0.94 -21.32
CA SER A 202 -6.48 0.23 -21.08
C SER A 202 -6.68 0.85 -19.70
N TYR A 203 -7.93 0.88 -19.21
CA TYR A 203 -8.22 1.43 -17.87
C TYR A 203 -7.65 0.57 -16.75
N VAL A 204 -7.73 -0.76 -16.92
CA VAL A 204 -7.15 -1.71 -15.97
C VAL A 204 -5.65 -1.55 -15.90
N PHE A 205 -5.01 -1.50 -17.07
CA PHE A 205 -3.56 -1.32 -17.16
C PHE A 205 -3.12 -0.01 -16.50
N LEU A 206 -3.81 1.10 -16.76
CA LEU A 206 -3.50 2.38 -16.17
C LEU A 206 -3.63 2.37 -14.63
N ALA A 207 -4.70 1.77 -14.11
CA ALA A 207 -4.91 1.68 -12.65
C ALA A 207 -3.83 0.84 -11.98
N VAL A 208 -3.49 -0.31 -12.58
CA VAL A 208 -2.43 -1.18 -12.08
C VAL A 208 -1.07 -0.51 -12.16
N LEU A 209 -0.79 0.21 -13.24
CA LEU A 209 0.44 0.98 -13.40
C LEU A 209 0.55 2.09 -12.34
N CYS A 210 -0.54 2.81 -12.06
CA CYS A 210 -0.56 3.79 -10.97
C CYS A 210 -0.24 3.14 -9.62
N THR A 211 -0.88 2.02 -9.28
CA THR A 211 -0.62 1.32 -8.02
C THR A 211 0.82 0.79 -7.95
N ALA A 212 1.35 0.29 -9.06
CA ALA A 212 2.73 -0.19 -9.16
C ALA A 212 3.74 0.94 -9.01
N THR A 213 3.51 2.09 -9.64
CA THR A 213 4.35 3.29 -9.50
C THR A 213 4.39 3.73 -8.04
N TYR A 214 3.25 3.72 -7.37
CA TYR A 214 3.15 4.01 -5.94
C TYR A 214 4.00 3.07 -5.10
N SER A 215 3.82 1.76 -5.32
CA SER A 215 4.58 0.75 -4.61
C SER A 215 6.08 0.90 -4.85
N ALA A 216 6.50 1.20 -6.09
CA ALA A 216 7.89 1.39 -6.42
C ALA A 216 8.48 2.63 -5.74
N ILE A 217 7.79 3.76 -5.77
CA ILE A 217 8.22 4.97 -5.08
C ILE A 217 8.38 4.70 -3.58
N PHE A 218 7.43 3.99 -2.96
CA PHE A 218 7.52 3.59 -1.57
C PHE A 218 8.78 2.78 -1.26
N TYR A 219 9.11 1.79 -2.08
CA TYR A 219 10.27 0.93 -1.84
C TYR A 219 11.61 1.60 -2.14
N TRP A 220 11.64 2.57 -3.04
CA TRP A 220 12.88 3.17 -3.55
C TRP A 220 13.20 4.54 -2.96
N MET A 221 12.22 5.27 -2.51
CA MET A 221 12.42 6.54 -1.80
C MET A 221 12.51 6.31 -0.28
N ALA A 222 13.16 5.22 0.12
CA ALA A 222 13.50 4.96 1.51
C ALA A 222 14.34 6.10 2.12
N PRO A 223 14.51 6.16 3.43
CA PRO A 223 14.60 7.34 4.30
C PRO A 223 15.59 8.46 3.95
N ASP A 224 16.53 8.25 3.09
CA ASP A 224 17.64 9.21 2.87
C ASP A 224 17.31 10.45 2.02
N THR A 225 16.12 10.50 1.39
CA THR A 225 15.70 11.61 0.50
C THR A 225 14.36 12.25 0.93
N ILE A 226 13.93 12.04 2.12
CA ILE A 226 12.53 12.12 2.60
C ILE A 226 11.90 13.52 2.55
N ALA A 227 12.63 14.59 2.76
CA ALA A 227 12.00 15.91 3.01
C ALA A 227 11.10 16.44 1.87
N ASN A 228 11.40 16.12 0.60
CA ASN A 228 10.58 16.52 -0.55
C ASN A 228 9.75 15.36 -1.12
N ALA A 229 10.17 14.13 -0.88
CA ALA A 229 9.49 12.92 -1.32
C ALA A 229 8.13 12.75 -0.63
N ASP A 230 8.06 13.08 0.65
CA ASP A 230 6.85 12.94 1.45
C ASP A 230 5.70 13.81 0.96
N LEU A 231 5.99 15.07 0.63
CA LEU A 231 4.97 15.98 0.08
C LEU A 231 4.49 15.48 -1.29
N PHE A 232 5.41 15.00 -2.13
CA PHE A 232 5.09 14.43 -3.43
C PHE A 232 4.21 13.17 -3.29
N LEU A 233 4.53 12.29 -2.36
CA LEU A 233 3.75 11.08 -2.07
C LEU A 233 2.35 11.41 -1.54
N VAL A 234 2.25 12.37 -0.61
CA VAL A 234 0.95 12.84 -0.09
C VAL A 234 0.10 13.43 -1.22
N ILE A 235 0.68 14.30 -2.06
CA ILE A 235 -0.04 14.90 -3.19
C ILE A 235 -0.47 13.83 -4.19
N THR A 236 0.40 12.90 -4.53
CA THR A 236 0.07 11.83 -5.47
C THR A 236 -0.99 10.89 -4.87
N ALA A 237 -0.96 10.60 -3.55
CA ALA A 237 -1.98 9.83 -2.85
C ALA A 237 -3.35 10.50 -2.94
N LEU A 238 -3.40 11.78 -2.67
CA LEU A 238 -4.63 12.58 -2.79
C LEU A 238 -5.14 12.61 -4.23
N LEU A 239 -4.26 12.79 -5.22
CA LEU A 239 -4.61 12.77 -6.64
C LEU A 239 -5.16 11.41 -7.08
N LEU A 240 -4.55 10.30 -6.65
CA LEU A 240 -5.09 8.96 -6.92
C LEU A 240 -6.44 8.74 -6.26
N PHE A 241 -6.59 9.16 -5.00
CA PHE A 241 -7.86 9.06 -4.31
C PHE A 241 -8.95 9.88 -5.00
N MET A 242 -8.65 11.13 -5.39
CA MET A 242 -9.57 11.98 -6.15
C MET A 242 -9.90 11.38 -7.52
N THR A 243 -8.91 10.84 -8.23
CA THR A 243 -9.10 10.18 -9.52
C THR A 243 -9.95 8.92 -9.38
N ALA A 244 -9.71 8.11 -8.36
CA ALA A 244 -10.53 6.94 -8.04
C ALA A 244 -11.97 7.30 -7.74
N GLN A 245 -12.20 8.37 -6.96
CA GLN A 245 -13.54 8.88 -6.67
C GLN A 245 -14.24 9.45 -7.92
N PHE A 246 -13.49 10.17 -8.76
CA PHE A 246 -14.02 10.73 -10.01
C PHE A 246 -14.43 9.61 -10.98
N ILE A 247 -13.58 8.63 -11.20
CA ILE A 247 -13.87 7.47 -12.05
C ILE A 247 -15.04 6.68 -11.47
N TYR A 248 -15.09 6.48 -10.15
CA TYR A 248 -16.20 5.80 -9.50
C TYR A 248 -17.53 6.52 -9.72
N LYS A 249 -17.59 7.85 -9.49
CA LYS A 249 -18.80 8.66 -9.76
C LYS A 249 -19.23 8.57 -11.22
N HIS A 250 -18.30 8.74 -12.16
CA HIS A 250 -18.63 8.64 -13.59
C HIS A 250 -19.09 7.24 -14.01
N TYR A 251 -18.60 6.21 -13.31
CA TYR A 251 -18.97 4.83 -13.59
C TYR A 251 -20.36 4.47 -13.06
N THR A 252 -20.75 5.05 -11.91
CA THR A 252 -22.03 4.75 -11.27
C THR A 252 -23.19 5.59 -11.83
N VAL A 253 -22.93 6.82 -12.32
CA VAL A 253 -23.97 7.74 -12.81
C VAL A 253 -24.47 7.39 -14.23
N HIS A 254 -23.68 6.68 -15.04
CA HIS A 254 -24.08 6.33 -16.40
C HIS A 254 -24.75 4.95 -16.55
N HIS A 255 -25.00 4.23 -15.44
CA HIS A 255 -25.59 2.89 -15.44
C HIS A 255 -26.62 2.67 -14.30
N GLY A 256 -27.22 3.73 -13.78
CA GLY A 256 -28.33 3.73 -12.82
C GLY A 256 -29.67 4.06 -13.52
#